data_c78cdb898f39ab304fc7dbb445e48451
#
_entry.id   c78cdb898f39ab304fc7dbb445e48451
#
_cell.length_a   1.000
_cell.length_b   1.000
_cell.length_c   1.000
_cell.angle_alpha   90.00
_cell.angle_beta   90.00
_cell.angle_gamma   90.00
#
_symmetry.space_group_name_H-M   'P 1'
#
loop_
_entity.id
_entity.type
_entity.pdbx_description
1 polymer ?
#
loop_
_entity_poly.entity_id
_entity_poly.type
_entity_poly.pdbx_seq_one_letter_code
_entity_poly.pdbx_strand_id
1 'polypeptide(L)'
;MPATQLPGEVIRFPIHDIAFGGKGVGRAEGLAVFVPFVIDGEEVTARLTRKKKKFAEADLVSVEQASPDRVEPRCPYFGACGGCAYQHIRYERQVEIKSAQVEQTLRRLGRLQEVPMLPAIASPREYGYRNRIRVHSEGGLIGFYKGDGHDLVDIAECPIAAPAVNEQLAALRRGLVRDGDYVLSSQGKGEYFVQTNDGVAAALMEHVGGLVSASSSTLIDAYSGAGFFARGLASRFDRVIGIEENERAVEYARRMAGPNESYVAGDVAMRLGDVLASVAARETCLILDPPSAGASERVIDFILGAEPAEIIYVSCNPATLARDLEVLCKTYKLRGVTPLDMFPQTAEIE
;
A
#
# COMPACT_ATOMS: atom_id res chain seq x y z
N MET A 1 12.25 -42.20 0.05
CA MET A 1 12.30 -41.00 -0.81
C MET A 1 11.02 -40.25 -0.63
N PRO A 2 10.99 -38.95 -0.32
CA PRO A 2 9.74 -38.21 -0.26
C PRO A 2 9.08 -38.27 -1.64
N ALA A 3 7.79 -38.57 -1.66
CA ALA A 3 6.99 -38.62 -2.88
C ALA A 3 7.09 -37.25 -3.56
N THR A 4 7.39 -37.24 -4.86
CA THR A 4 7.51 -36.01 -5.63
C THR A 4 6.09 -35.50 -5.93
N GLN A 5 5.58 -34.57 -5.14
CA GLN A 5 4.27 -33.92 -5.39
C GLN A 5 4.26 -33.30 -6.78
N LEU A 6 3.26 -33.63 -7.58
CA LEU A 6 3.13 -33.20 -8.99
C LEU A 6 2.05 -32.13 -9.12
N PRO A 7 2.14 -31.20 -10.08
CA PRO A 7 1.01 -30.32 -10.43
C PRO A 7 -0.27 -31.14 -10.69
N GLY A 8 -1.42 -30.67 -10.13
CA GLY A 8 -2.69 -31.37 -10.15
C GLY A 8 -2.96 -32.28 -8.95
N GLU A 9 -1.94 -32.59 -8.13
CA GLU A 9 -2.10 -33.35 -6.88
C GLU A 9 -2.93 -32.53 -5.87
N VAL A 10 -3.85 -33.19 -5.18
CA VAL A 10 -4.66 -32.61 -4.12
C VAL A 10 -4.09 -33.05 -2.77
N ILE A 11 -3.75 -32.08 -1.94
CA ILE A 11 -3.11 -32.31 -0.64
C ILE A 11 -3.86 -31.57 0.46
N ARG A 12 -3.80 -32.13 1.70
CA ARG A 12 -4.38 -31.54 2.89
C ARG A 12 -3.29 -31.15 3.87
N PHE A 13 -3.35 -29.92 4.41
CA PHE A 13 -2.33 -29.40 5.33
C PHE A 13 -2.85 -28.18 6.09
N PRO A 14 -2.24 -27.85 7.26
CA PRO A 14 -2.56 -26.66 8.01
C PRO A 14 -1.87 -25.41 7.42
N ILE A 15 -2.55 -24.28 7.55
CA ILE A 15 -2.02 -22.95 7.26
C ILE A 15 -1.42 -22.36 8.53
N HIS A 16 -0.18 -21.90 8.46
CA HIS A 16 0.57 -21.42 9.63
C HIS A 16 0.79 -19.92 9.65
N ASP A 17 0.70 -19.26 8.47
CA ASP A 17 1.00 -17.84 8.32
C ASP A 17 0.32 -17.29 7.06
N ILE A 18 0.21 -15.96 6.96
CA ILE A 18 -0.23 -15.25 5.76
C ILE A 18 0.93 -14.40 5.26
N ALA A 19 1.48 -14.76 4.10
CA ALA A 19 2.55 -14.01 3.48
C ALA A 19 2.07 -12.63 2.99
N PHE A 20 2.98 -11.66 2.92
CA PHE A 20 2.71 -10.39 2.26
C PHE A 20 2.20 -10.65 0.82
N GLY A 21 1.14 -9.96 0.42
CA GLY A 21 0.40 -10.23 -0.82
C GLY A 21 -0.79 -11.19 -0.65
N GLY A 22 -1.06 -11.69 0.58
CA GLY A 22 -2.35 -12.31 0.95
C GLY A 22 -2.45 -13.82 0.75
N LYS A 23 -1.39 -14.50 0.31
CA LYS A 23 -1.40 -15.98 0.23
C LYS A 23 -1.08 -16.60 1.58
N GLY A 24 -1.92 -17.55 2.04
CA GLY A 24 -1.60 -18.38 3.19
C GLY A 24 -0.40 -19.30 2.92
N VAL A 25 0.35 -19.59 3.97
CA VAL A 25 1.54 -20.43 3.94
C VAL A 25 1.33 -21.66 4.80
N GLY A 26 1.35 -22.82 4.17
CA GLY A 26 1.40 -24.11 4.85
C GLY A 26 2.67 -24.88 4.51
N ARG A 27 2.80 -26.09 5.07
CA ARG A 27 3.87 -27.02 4.74
C ARG A 27 3.31 -28.40 4.42
N ALA A 28 3.74 -28.93 3.29
CA ALA A 28 3.47 -30.30 2.91
C ALA A 28 4.79 -30.98 2.53
N GLU A 29 5.10 -32.11 3.16
CA GLU A 29 6.35 -32.90 2.97
C GLU A 29 7.64 -32.04 3.03
N GLY A 30 7.64 -31.03 3.91
CA GLY A 30 8.78 -30.12 4.08
C GLY A 30 8.87 -28.97 3.09
N LEU A 31 7.99 -28.94 2.08
CA LEU A 31 7.89 -27.84 1.10
C LEU A 31 6.90 -26.78 1.57
N ALA A 32 7.26 -25.50 1.45
CA ALA A 32 6.30 -24.40 1.66
C ALA A 32 5.27 -24.39 0.52
N VAL A 33 3.99 -24.29 0.86
CA VAL A 33 2.89 -24.22 -0.10
C VAL A 33 2.11 -22.93 0.11
N PHE A 34 1.95 -22.16 -0.95
CA PHE A 34 1.22 -20.89 -0.95
C PHE A 34 -0.18 -21.10 -1.53
N VAL A 35 -1.21 -20.71 -0.78
CA VAL A 35 -2.62 -20.86 -1.14
C VAL A 35 -3.35 -19.53 -0.96
N PRO A 36 -4.08 -19.02 -1.95
CA PRO A 36 -4.92 -17.83 -1.77
C PRO A 36 -6.19 -18.14 -0.97
N PHE A 37 -6.79 -17.11 -0.38
CA PHE A 37 -8.12 -17.14 0.26
C PHE A 37 -8.25 -18.07 1.48
N VAL A 38 -7.17 -18.22 2.21
CA VAL A 38 -7.11 -19.00 3.47
C VAL A 38 -6.62 -18.10 4.62
N ILE A 39 -6.83 -18.56 5.85
CA ILE A 39 -6.45 -17.87 7.09
C ILE A 39 -5.50 -18.76 7.88
N ASP A 40 -4.56 -18.18 8.61
CA ASP A 40 -3.70 -18.91 9.53
C ASP A 40 -4.55 -19.63 10.60
N GLY A 41 -4.14 -20.84 10.96
CA GLY A 41 -4.89 -21.74 11.84
C GLY A 41 -5.94 -22.60 11.13
N GLU A 42 -6.21 -22.40 9.85
CA GLU A 42 -7.11 -23.28 9.09
C GLU A 42 -6.42 -24.57 8.65
N GLU A 43 -7.19 -25.65 8.55
CA GLU A 43 -6.81 -26.85 7.82
C GLU A 43 -7.51 -26.86 6.46
N VAL A 44 -6.74 -27.00 5.38
CA VAL A 44 -7.25 -26.86 4.03
C VAL A 44 -6.88 -28.03 3.13
N THR A 45 -7.72 -28.28 2.14
CA THR A 45 -7.40 -29.11 0.98
C THR A 45 -7.12 -28.20 -0.20
N ALA A 46 -5.98 -28.36 -0.86
CA ALA A 46 -5.56 -27.52 -1.96
C ALA A 46 -4.97 -28.35 -3.12
N ARG A 47 -5.13 -27.86 -4.35
CA ARG A 47 -4.63 -28.50 -5.57
C ARG A 47 -3.35 -27.79 -6.00
N LEU A 48 -2.25 -28.52 -6.10
CA LEU A 48 -0.98 -27.98 -6.57
C LEU A 48 -1.10 -27.52 -8.04
N THR A 49 -0.76 -26.25 -8.28
CA THR A 49 -0.76 -25.63 -9.61
C THR A 49 0.66 -25.48 -10.15
N ARG A 50 1.61 -25.15 -9.29
CA ARG A 50 3.00 -24.91 -9.68
C ARG A 50 3.95 -25.39 -8.60
N LYS A 51 5.01 -26.08 -8.98
CA LYS A 51 6.07 -26.50 -8.08
C LYS A 51 7.41 -25.91 -8.49
N LYS A 52 8.11 -25.32 -7.53
CA LYS A 52 9.49 -24.85 -7.65
C LYS A 52 10.39 -25.60 -6.66
N LYS A 53 11.71 -25.43 -6.75
CA LYS A 53 12.69 -26.12 -5.91
C LYS A 53 12.46 -25.91 -4.40
N LYS A 54 12.00 -24.72 -3.99
CA LYS A 54 11.88 -24.33 -2.56
C LYS A 54 10.44 -24.13 -2.10
N PHE A 55 9.45 -24.05 -3.00
CA PHE A 55 8.05 -23.83 -2.67
C PHE A 55 7.12 -24.35 -3.76
N ALA A 56 5.84 -24.48 -3.43
CA ALA A 56 4.76 -24.73 -4.37
C ALA A 56 3.67 -23.67 -4.25
N GLU A 57 2.89 -23.53 -5.31
CA GLU A 57 1.64 -22.74 -5.33
C GLU A 57 0.49 -23.73 -5.53
N ALA A 58 -0.64 -23.43 -4.90
CA ALA A 58 -1.82 -24.27 -4.97
C ALA A 58 -3.09 -23.43 -4.97
N ASP A 59 -4.14 -23.96 -5.57
CA ASP A 59 -5.48 -23.40 -5.50
C ASP A 59 -6.26 -24.06 -4.37
N LEU A 60 -7.02 -23.27 -3.59
CA LEU A 60 -7.89 -23.76 -2.55
C LEU A 60 -9.00 -24.62 -3.16
N VAL A 61 -9.17 -25.83 -2.64
CA VAL A 61 -10.29 -26.72 -2.98
C VAL A 61 -11.38 -26.64 -1.92
N SER A 62 -11.00 -26.79 -0.64
CA SER A 62 -11.93 -26.70 0.51
C SER A 62 -11.20 -26.29 1.78
N VAL A 63 -11.93 -25.68 2.69
CA VAL A 63 -11.52 -25.43 4.08
C VAL A 63 -12.13 -26.53 4.92
N GLU A 64 -11.29 -27.40 5.50
CA GLU A 64 -11.72 -28.54 6.32
C GLU A 64 -12.02 -28.13 7.75
N GLN A 65 -11.20 -27.22 8.29
CA GLN A 65 -11.40 -26.59 9.58
C GLN A 65 -11.21 -25.09 9.42
N ALA A 66 -12.29 -24.34 9.55
CA ALA A 66 -12.28 -22.90 9.40
C ALA A 66 -11.73 -22.18 10.64
N SER A 67 -11.06 -21.07 10.44
CA SER A 67 -10.72 -20.10 11.48
C SER A 67 -11.99 -19.44 12.03
N PRO A 68 -12.04 -19.09 13.34
CA PRO A 68 -13.13 -18.28 13.90
C PRO A 68 -13.23 -16.88 13.28
N ASP A 69 -12.18 -16.43 12.60
CA ASP A 69 -12.12 -15.14 11.92
C ASP A 69 -12.58 -15.20 10.45
N ARG A 70 -13.01 -16.39 9.98
CA ARG A 70 -13.56 -16.53 8.63
C ARG A 70 -14.97 -15.99 8.54
N VAL A 71 -15.19 -15.15 7.55
CA VAL A 71 -16.50 -14.56 7.24
C VAL A 71 -16.86 -14.79 5.77
N GLU A 72 -18.16 -14.67 5.45
CA GLU A 72 -18.61 -14.71 4.06
C GLU A 72 -18.23 -13.42 3.34
N PRO A 73 -17.53 -13.51 2.18
CA PRO A 73 -17.17 -12.32 1.39
C PRO A 73 -18.40 -11.56 0.91
N ARG A 74 -18.42 -10.25 1.13
CA ARG A 74 -19.53 -9.39 0.68
C ARG A 74 -19.58 -9.21 -0.83
N CYS A 75 -18.43 -9.31 -1.52
CA CYS A 75 -18.33 -9.12 -2.96
C CYS A 75 -18.63 -10.41 -3.72
N PRO A 76 -19.61 -10.46 -4.62
CA PRO A 76 -19.92 -11.66 -5.40
C PRO A 76 -18.81 -12.05 -6.39
N TYR A 77 -17.86 -11.16 -6.63
CA TYR A 77 -16.72 -11.37 -7.53
C TYR A 77 -15.44 -11.77 -6.77
N PHE A 78 -15.51 -11.90 -5.43
CA PHE A 78 -14.36 -12.29 -4.63
C PHE A 78 -13.84 -13.69 -5.05
N GLY A 79 -12.54 -13.84 -5.16
CA GLY A 79 -11.91 -15.07 -5.67
C GLY A 79 -11.74 -15.10 -7.20
N ALA A 80 -12.59 -14.41 -7.96
CA ALA A 80 -12.42 -14.25 -9.40
C ALA A 80 -11.72 -12.94 -9.76
N CYS A 81 -12.18 -11.83 -9.16
CA CYS A 81 -11.58 -10.50 -9.34
C CYS A 81 -10.26 -10.39 -8.56
N GLY A 82 -9.20 -9.88 -9.20
CA GLY A 82 -7.87 -9.69 -8.58
C GLY A 82 -7.76 -8.51 -7.61
N GLY A 83 -8.82 -7.73 -7.39
CA GLY A 83 -8.75 -6.49 -6.61
C GLY A 83 -8.74 -6.65 -5.09
N CYS A 84 -9.19 -7.80 -4.54
CA CYS A 84 -9.30 -8.04 -3.11
C CYS A 84 -8.72 -9.41 -2.73
N ALA A 85 -8.04 -9.47 -1.58
CA ALA A 85 -7.42 -10.69 -1.08
C ALA A 85 -8.00 -11.16 0.27
N TYR A 86 -8.67 -10.28 1.04
CA TYR A 86 -9.00 -10.52 2.45
C TYR A 86 -10.49 -10.48 2.80
N GLN A 87 -11.42 -10.39 1.85
CA GLN A 87 -12.85 -10.29 2.16
C GLN A 87 -13.42 -11.49 2.94
N HIS A 88 -12.70 -12.62 2.97
CA HIS A 88 -13.04 -13.82 3.74
C HIS A 88 -12.54 -13.77 5.18
N ILE A 89 -11.88 -12.68 5.59
CA ILE A 89 -11.27 -12.49 6.91
C ILE A 89 -12.01 -11.36 7.63
N ARG A 90 -12.36 -11.53 8.90
CA ARG A 90 -12.90 -10.47 9.75
C ARG A 90 -11.95 -9.26 9.78
N TYR A 91 -12.50 -8.07 9.74
CA TYR A 91 -11.70 -6.85 9.48
C TYR A 91 -10.58 -6.61 10.51
N GLU A 92 -10.88 -6.78 11.80
CA GLU A 92 -9.87 -6.60 12.85
C GLU A 92 -8.69 -7.58 12.66
N ARG A 93 -8.99 -8.81 12.22
CA ARG A 93 -7.95 -9.79 11.91
C ARG A 93 -7.12 -9.39 10.69
N GLN A 94 -7.72 -8.77 9.67
CA GLN A 94 -6.96 -8.22 8.54
C GLN A 94 -5.91 -7.20 9.00
N VAL A 95 -6.27 -6.29 9.90
CA VAL A 95 -5.35 -5.26 10.45
C VAL A 95 -4.22 -5.91 11.25
N GLU A 96 -4.52 -6.94 12.06
CA GLU A 96 -3.50 -7.70 12.80
C GLU A 96 -2.52 -8.42 11.87
N ILE A 97 -3.03 -9.12 10.84
CA ILE A 97 -2.21 -9.81 9.84
C ILE A 97 -1.28 -8.82 9.14
N LYS A 98 -1.80 -7.71 8.65
CA LYS A 98 -1.02 -6.68 7.98
C LYS A 98 0.05 -6.09 8.88
N SER A 99 -0.28 -5.81 10.14
CA SER A 99 0.69 -5.30 11.12
C SER A 99 1.83 -6.29 11.37
N ALA A 100 1.49 -7.57 11.54
CA ALA A 100 2.49 -8.63 11.71
C ALA A 100 3.38 -8.77 10.46
N GLN A 101 2.81 -8.65 9.26
CA GLN A 101 3.55 -8.69 7.99
C GLN A 101 4.55 -7.54 7.88
N VAL A 102 4.16 -6.32 8.28
CA VAL A 102 5.08 -5.16 8.33
C VAL A 102 6.23 -5.47 9.27
N GLU A 103 5.96 -5.86 10.52
CA GLU A 103 7.00 -6.17 11.50
C GLU A 103 7.95 -7.27 11.02
N GLN A 104 7.41 -8.39 10.54
CA GLN A 104 8.21 -9.51 10.03
C GLN A 104 9.09 -9.08 8.84
N THR A 105 8.56 -8.25 7.93
CA THR A 105 9.29 -7.78 6.76
C THR A 105 10.44 -6.88 7.18
N LEU A 106 10.21 -5.94 8.08
CA LEU A 106 11.26 -5.04 8.60
C LEU A 106 12.35 -5.80 9.34
N ARG A 107 11.99 -6.81 10.16
CA ARG A 107 12.97 -7.67 10.84
C ARG A 107 13.79 -8.51 9.88
N ARG A 108 13.14 -9.14 8.89
CA ARG A 108 13.80 -10.13 8.01
C ARG A 108 14.57 -9.49 6.87
N LEU A 109 14.00 -8.52 6.17
CA LEU A 109 14.62 -7.86 5.03
C LEU A 109 15.44 -6.64 5.45
N GLY A 110 14.93 -5.83 6.39
CA GLY A 110 15.63 -4.66 6.91
C GLY A 110 16.70 -4.99 7.95
N ARG A 111 16.79 -6.26 8.38
CA ARG A 111 17.74 -6.75 9.41
C ARG A 111 17.66 -5.95 10.70
N LEU A 112 16.51 -5.35 10.99
CA LEU A 112 16.28 -4.55 12.17
C LEU A 112 16.09 -5.50 13.37
N GLN A 113 16.94 -5.38 14.39
CA GLN A 113 16.83 -6.21 15.60
C GLN A 113 15.59 -5.82 16.41
N GLU A 114 15.33 -4.52 16.54
CA GLU A 114 14.17 -3.97 17.22
C GLU A 114 13.34 -3.16 16.21
N VAL A 115 12.05 -3.47 16.15
CA VAL A 115 11.07 -2.72 15.39
C VAL A 115 10.04 -2.19 16.37
N PRO A 116 10.06 -0.91 16.71
CA PRO A 116 9.13 -0.32 17.68
C PRO A 116 7.74 -0.14 17.06
N MET A 117 6.99 -1.24 16.98
CA MET A 117 5.64 -1.23 16.44
C MET A 117 4.69 -0.42 17.33
N LEU A 118 3.98 0.52 16.72
CA LEU A 118 2.89 1.27 17.32
C LEU A 118 1.55 0.65 16.94
N PRO A 119 0.46 0.95 17.66
CA PRO A 119 -0.87 0.47 17.30
C PRO A 119 -1.24 0.84 15.85
N ALA A 120 -1.78 -0.11 15.12
CA ALA A 120 -2.22 0.13 13.75
C ALA A 120 -3.41 1.10 13.70
N ILE A 121 -3.44 1.94 12.68
CA ILE A 121 -4.57 2.81 12.38
C ILE A 121 -5.49 2.10 11.39
N ALA A 122 -6.64 1.66 11.88
CA ALA A 122 -7.65 1.00 11.08
C ALA A 122 -8.44 2.02 10.22
N SER A 123 -8.96 1.58 9.10
CA SER A 123 -9.88 2.40 8.31
C SER A 123 -11.22 2.57 9.03
N PRO A 124 -11.81 3.77 9.03
CA PRO A 124 -13.15 3.98 9.57
C PRO A 124 -14.25 3.32 8.75
N ARG A 125 -13.92 2.83 7.55
CA ARG A 125 -14.83 2.10 6.66
C ARG A 125 -14.11 0.91 6.04
N GLU A 126 -14.70 -0.25 6.17
CA GLU A 126 -14.19 -1.48 5.54
C GLU A 126 -14.57 -1.59 4.05
N TYR A 127 -15.69 -0.97 3.67
CA TYR A 127 -16.28 -0.94 2.34
C TYR A 127 -16.70 0.49 1.97
N GLY A 128 -16.90 0.73 0.68
CA GLY A 128 -17.34 2.02 0.19
C GLY A 128 -16.35 3.17 0.42
N TYR A 129 -15.10 2.85 0.68
CA TYR A 129 -14.07 3.84 1.02
C TYR A 129 -13.29 4.34 -0.20
N ARG A 130 -13.12 3.47 -1.24
CA ARG A 130 -12.20 3.72 -2.34
C ARG A 130 -12.76 4.78 -3.29
N ASN A 131 -12.18 5.95 -3.24
CA ASN A 131 -12.64 7.13 -3.99
C ASN A 131 -12.20 7.13 -5.46
N ARG A 132 -11.35 6.18 -5.87
CA ARG A 132 -10.84 6.05 -7.25
C ARG A 132 -10.59 4.59 -7.60
N ILE A 133 -11.10 4.16 -8.77
CA ILE A 133 -10.81 2.85 -9.37
C ILE A 133 -10.42 3.01 -10.82
N ARG A 134 -9.63 2.08 -11.34
CA ARG A 134 -9.38 1.92 -12.77
C ARG A 134 -10.06 0.65 -13.21
N VAL A 135 -11.00 0.74 -14.13
CA VAL A 135 -11.64 -0.41 -14.77
C VAL A 135 -11.14 -0.54 -16.20
N HIS A 136 -11.15 -1.76 -16.70
CA HIS A 136 -10.79 -2.11 -18.06
C HIS A 136 -12.06 -2.43 -18.83
N SER A 137 -12.09 -2.11 -20.14
CA SER A 137 -13.14 -2.51 -21.06
C SER A 137 -12.54 -3.29 -22.19
N GLU A 138 -13.07 -4.49 -22.46
CA GLU A 138 -12.63 -5.37 -23.54
C GLU A 138 -13.78 -6.24 -24.01
N GLY A 139 -14.07 -6.22 -25.31
CA GLY A 139 -15.10 -7.06 -25.93
C GLY A 139 -16.51 -6.89 -25.34
N GLY A 140 -16.83 -5.69 -24.80
CA GLY A 140 -18.11 -5.39 -24.17
C GLY A 140 -18.20 -5.73 -22.68
N LEU A 141 -17.16 -6.34 -22.09
CA LEU A 141 -17.02 -6.53 -20.63
C LEU A 141 -16.40 -5.28 -20.03
N ILE A 142 -16.78 -4.93 -18.79
CA ILE A 142 -16.19 -3.82 -18.04
C ILE A 142 -15.92 -4.28 -16.62
N GLY A 143 -14.65 -4.21 -16.18
CA GLY A 143 -14.29 -4.64 -14.83
C GLY A 143 -12.81 -4.67 -14.53
N PHE A 144 -12.39 -5.68 -13.79
CA PHE A 144 -11.01 -5.88 -13.36
C PHE A 144 -10.46 -7.21 -13.88
N TYR A 145 -9.15 -7.29 -14.05
CA TYR A 145 -8.51 -8.56 -14.40
C TYR A 145 -8.57 -9.55 -13.23
N LYS A 146 -8.57 -10.85 -13.57
CA LYS A 146 -8.35 -11.94 -12.62
C LYS A 146 -6.97 -11.82 -11.99
N GLY A 147 -6.81 -12.32 -10.76
CA GLY A 147 -5.56 -12.19 -10.00
C GLY A 147 -4.31 -12.72 -10.70
N ASP A 148 -4.43 -13.77 -11.51
CA ASP A 148 -3.30 -14.47 -12.14
C ASP A 148 -3.33 -14.41 -13.68
N GLY A 149 -4.13 -13.50 -14.29
CA GLY A 149 -4.32 -13.50 -15.73
C GLY A 149 -4.72 -12.17 -16.34
N HIS A 150 -4.90 -12.20 -17.66
CA HIS A 150 -5.42 -11.07 -18.43
C HIS A 150 -6.93 -11.19 -18.73
N ASP A 151 -7.58 -12.23 -18.19
CA ASP A 151 -9.03 -12.38 -18.35
C ASP A 151 -9.76 -11.32 -17.53
N LEU A 152 -10.71 -10.65 -18.16
CA LEU A 152 -11.52 -9.62 -17.51
C LEU A 152 -12.71 -10.26 -16.78
N VAL A 153 -12.91 -9.85 -15.52
CA VAL A 153 -14.10 -10.15 -14.73
C VAL A 153 -15.07 -9.00 -14.92
N ASP A 154 -16.20 -9.25 -15.56
CA ASP A 154 -17.25 -8.24 -15.73
C ASP A 154 -17.91 -7.94 -14.39
N ILE A 155 -17.93 -6.67 -13.96
CA ILE A 155 -18.48 -6.25 -12.68
C ILE A 155 -19.58 -5.22 -12.84
N ALA A 156 -20.69 -5.40 -12.15
CA ALA A 156 -21.75 -4.41 -12.09
C ALA A 156 -21.47 -3.34 -11.03
N GLU A 157 -20.83 -3.73 -9.93
CA GLU A 157 -20.56 -2.90 -8.77
C GLU A 157 -19.28 -3.39 -8.07
N CYS A 158 -18.54 -2.47 -7.45
CA CYS A 158 -17.39 -2.77 -6.61
C CYS A 158 -17.71 -2.39 -5.15
N PRO A 159 -17.88 -3.36 -4.22
CA PRO A 159 -18.28 -3.05 -2.84
C PRO A 159 -17.30 -2.17 -2.06
N ILE A 160 -15.99 -2.20 -2.40
CA ILE A 160 -15.00 -1.31 -1.74
C ILE A 160 -14.97 0.10 -2.35
N ALA A 161 -15.52 0.30 -3.56
CA ALA A 161 -15.59 1.62 -4.19
C ALA A 161 -16.67 2.49 -3.53
N ALA A 162 -16.41 3.79 -3.44
CA ALA A 162 -17.35 4.77 -2.93
C ALA A 162 -18.64 4.80 -3.78
N PRO A 163 -19.81 5.12 -3.21
CA PRO A 163 -21.08 5.14 -3.94
C PRO A 163 -21.01 5.95 -5.25
N ALA A 164 -20.44 7.16 -5.20
CA ALA A 164 -20.30 8.01 -6.38
C ALA A 164 -19.41 7.40 -7.48
N VAL A 165 -18.47 6.53 -7.12
CA VAL A 165 -17.64 5.80 -8.08
C VAL A 165 -18.43 4.65 -8.72
N ASN A 166 -19.26 3.95 -7.95
CA ASN A 166 -20.17 2.93 -8.47
C ASN A 166 -21.26 3.53 -9.38
N GLU A 167 -21.76 4.72 -9.08
CA GLU A 167 -22.66 5.47 -9.98
C GLU A 167 -22.01 5.78 -11.34
N GLN A 168 -20.73 6.17 -11.33
CA GLN A 168 -19.96 6.37 -12.56
C GLN A 168 -19.74 5.07 -13.32
N LEU A 169 -19.45 3.95 -12.62
CA LEU A 169 -19.34 2.63 -13.24
C LEU A 169 -20.67 2.23 -13.89
N ALA A 170 -21.78 2.40 -13.21
CA ALA A 170 -23.10 2.11 -13.75
C ALA A 170 -23.45 3.02 -14.95
N ALA A 171 -23.02 4.28 -14.93
CA ALA A 171 -23.19 5.20 -16.05
C ALA A 171 -22.32 4.79 -17.26
N LEU A 172 -21.06 4.41 -17.02
CA LEU A 172 -20.16 3.90 -18.04
C LEU A 172 -20.76 2.67 -18.72
N ARG A 173 -21.29 1.71 -17.96
CA ARG A 173 -21.90 0.48 -18.47
C ARG A 173 -23.16 0.70 -19.33
N ARG A 174 -23.87 1.79 -19.15
CA ARG A 174 -25.04 2.15 -20.01
C ARG A 174 -24.67 2.79 -21.33
N GLY A 175 -23.43 3.23 -21.48
CA GLY A 175 -22.92 3.89 -22.69
C GLY A 175 -22.35 2.93 -23.72
N LEU A 176 -22.01 3.48 -24.87
CA LEU A 176 -21.15 2.80 -25.85
C LEU A 176 -19.70 2.98 -25.39
N VAL A 177 -19.11 1.93 -24.86
CA VAL A 177 -17.76 1.92 -24.31
C VAL A 177 -16.80 1.30 -25.33
N ARG A 178 -15.69 1.97 -25.61
CA ARG A 178 -14.60 1.40 -26.41
C ARG A 178 -13.69 0.58 -25.49
N ASP A 179 -12.95 -0.36 -26.10
CA ASP A 179 -11.92 -1.08 -25.37
C ASP A 179 -10.84 -0.12 -24.87
N GLY A 180 -10.39 -0.30 -23.63
CA GLY A 180 -9.39 0.56 -22.99
C GLY A 180 -9.59 0.71 -21.49
N ASP A 181 -8.81 1.62 -20.92
CA ASP A 181 -8.79 1.91 -19.48
C ASP A 181 -9.64 3.12 -19.12
N TYR A 182 -10.43 3.00 -18.08
CA TYR A 182 -11.28 4.08 -17.57
C TYR A 182 -11.00 4.31 -16.09
N VAL A 183 -10.66 5.54 -15.74
CA VAL A 183 -10.49 5.98 -14.36
C VAL A 183 -11.79 6.62 -13.89
N LEU A 184 -12.39 6.03 -12.85
CA LEU A 184 -13.59 6.53 -12.19
C LEU A 184 -13.20 7.08 -10.84
N SER A 185 -13.63 8.31 -10.50
CA SER A 185 -13.22 8.98 -9.27
C SER A 185 -14.29 9.92 -8.75
N SER A 186 -14.56 9.86 -7.44
CA SER A 186 -15.47 10.81 -6.77
C SER A 186 -14.85 12.20 -6.60
N GLN A 187 -13.54 12.34 -6.79
CA GLN A 187 -12.81 13.61 -6.67
C GLN A 187 -12.57 14.31 -8.03
N GLY A 188 -13.32 13.92 -9.07
CA GLY A 188 -13.20 14.47 -10.41
C GLY A 188 -12.04 13.86 -11.21
N LYS A 189 -11.76 14.41 -12.40
CA LYS A 189 -10.67 13.97 -13.28
C LYS A 189 -9.33 14.52 -12.75
N GLY A 190 -8.91 14.08 -11.56
CA GLY A 190 -7.61 14.47 -11.02
C GLY A 190 -6.48 13.97 -11.92
N GLU A 191 -5.67 14.88 -12.43
CA GLU A 191 -4.49 14.58 -13.24
C GLU A 191 -3.25 14.22 -12.39
N TYR A 192 -3.42 14.14 -11.08
CA TYR A 192 -2.38 13.83 -10.10
C TYR A 192 -2.88 12.81 -9.07
N PHE A 193 -1.94 12.27 -8.30
CA PHE A 193 -2.22 11.29 -7.25
C PHE A 193 -3.01 11.94 -6.09
N VAL A 194 -4.00 11.21 -5.58
CA VAL A 194 -4.76 11.54 -4.37
C VAL A 194 -4.91 10.23 -3.58
N GLN A 195 -4.81 10.30 -2.26
CA GLN A 195 -5.01 9.16 -1.38
C GLN A 195 -6.37 8.52 -1.64
N THR A 196 -6.41 7.18 -1.75
CA THR A 196 -7.60 6.46 -2.24
C THR A 196 -8.68 6.23 -1.20
N ASN A 197 -8.39 6.50 0.09
CA ASN A 197 -9.27 6.36 1.23
C ASN A 197 -9.24 7.66 2.05
N ASP A 198 -10.26 8.49 1.87
CA ASP A 198 -10.31 9.83 2.49
C ASP A 198 -10.27 9.77 4.02
N GLY A 199 -10.90 8.75 4.62
CA GLY A 199 -10.93 8.59 6.08
C GLY A 199 -9.55 8.26 6.66
N VAL A 200 -8.81 7.36 6.00
CA VAL A 200 -7.44 7.03 6.42
C VAL A 200 -6.46 8.14 6.04
N ALA A 201 -6.68 8.84 4.92
CA ALA A 201 -5.86 9.99 4.56
C ALA A 201 -5.91 11.11 5.62
N ALA A 202 -7.08 11.36 6.19
CA ALA A 202 -7.23 12.31 7.31
C ALA A 202 -6.46 11.84 8.56
N ALA A 203 -6.59 10.54 8.91
CA ALA A 203 -5.87 9.96 10.04
C ALA A 203 -4.34 9.94 9.82
N LEU A 204 -3.89 9.67 8.58
CA LEU A 204 -2.48 9.76 8.20
C LEU A 204 -1.93 11.17 8.38
N MET A 205 -2.68 12.19 7.94
CA MET A 205 -2.29 13.60 8.10
C MET A 205 -2.16 13.98 9.58
N GLU A 206 -3.14 13.59 10.40
CA GLU A 206 -3.13 13.86 11.84
C GLU A 206 -1.96 13.14 12.51
N HIS A 207 -1.74 11.87 12.18
CA HIS A 207 -0.65 11.06 12.73
C HIS A 207 0.71 11.65 12.39
N VAL A 208 0.99 11.91 11.11
CA VAL A 208 2.24 12.52 10.63
C VAL A 208 2.44 13.89 11.29
N GLY A 209 1.37 14.70 11.37
CA GLY A 209 1.43 15.96 12.08
C GLY A 209 1.82 15.79 13.56
N GLY A 210 1.34 14.75 14.25
CA GLY A 210 1.70 14.44 15.63
C GLY A 210 3.15 14.01 15.83
N LEU A 211 3.81 13.47 14.79
CA LEU A 211 5.20 13.04 14.84
C LEU A 211 6.20 14.19 14.67
N VAL A 212 5.81 15.28 14.01
CA VAL A 212 6.69 16.43 13.75
C VAL A 212 7.17 17.06 15.05
N SER A 213 8.48 17.21 15.17
CA SER A 213 9.11 17.88 16.33
C SER A 213 8.79 19.37 16.36
N ALA A 214 8.54 19.90 17.56
CA ALA A 214 8.35 21.34 17.76
C ALA A 214 9.61 22.17 17.44
N SER A 215 10.78 21.54 17.33
CA SER A 215 12.03 22.20 16.97
C SER A 215 12.27 22.32 15.47
N SER A 216 11.45 21.69 14.64
CA SER A 216 11.56 21.76 13.18
C SER A 216 10.86 23.02 12.67
N SER A 217 11.61 23.95 12.09
CA SER A 217 11.10 25.19 11.48
C SER A 217 10.88 25.06 9.95
N THR A 218 11.52 24.08 9.33
CA THR A 218 11.43 23.81 7.89
C THR A 218 10.87 22.42 7.62
N LEU A 219 9.92 22.32 6.68
CA LEU A 219 9.43 21.06 6.13
C LEU A 219 9.95 20.90 4.70
N ILE A 220 10.51 19.72 4.40
CA ILE A 220 10.71 19.25 3.04
C ILE A 220 9.76 18.07 2.82
N ASP A 221 8.85 18.19 1.87
CA ASP A 221 7.94 17.13 1.43
C ASP A 221 8.45 16.58 0.10
N ALA A 222 9.21 15.50 0.16
CA ALA A 222 9.77 14.84 -1.02
C ALA A 222 8.78 13.81 -1.57
N TYR A 223 8.50 13.90 -2.87
CA TYR A 223 7.40 13.25 -3.58
C TYR A 223 6.04 13.87 -3.21
N SER A 224 5.97 15.18 -3.15
CA SER A 224 4.85 15.92 -2.55
C SER A 224 3.51 15.81 -3.28
N GLY A 225 3.49 15.28 -4.52
CA GLY A 225 2.29 15.25 -5.33
C GLY A 225 1.68 16.65 -5.48
N ALA A 226 0.39 16.77 -5.22
CA ALA A 226 -0.33 18.05 -5.20
C ALA A 226 -0.18 18.81 -3.86
N GLY A 227 0.79 18.43 -3.03
CA GLY A 227 1.09 19.04 -1.74
C GLY A 227 0.25 18.48 -0.58
N PHE A 228 0.05 17.17 -0.52
CA PHE A 228 -0.77 16.56 0.53
C PHE A 228 -0.19 16.89 1.91
N PHE A 229 1.04 16.52 2.21
CA PHE A 229 1.67 16.84 3.49
C PHE A 229 2.13 18.29 3.55
N ALA A 230 2.78 18.81 2.49
CA ALA A 230 3.28 20.17 2.45
C ALA A 230 2.22 21.19 2.85
N ARG A 231 1.05 21.15 2.21
CA ARG A 231 -0.07 22.07 2.48
C ARG A 231 -0.80 21.75 3.78
N GLY A 232 -1.01 20.46 4.06
CA GLY A 232 -1.72 20.04 5.27
C GLY A 232 -1.00 20.43 6.56
N LEU A 233 0.32 20.53 6.53
CA LEU A 233 1.15 20.86 7.68
C LEU A 233 1.76 22.27 7.63
N ALA A 234 1.51 23.06 6.58
CA ALA A 234 2.17 24.34 6.34
C ALA A 234 2.10 25.32 7.52
N SER A 235 0.99 25.34 8.25
CA SER A 235 0.79 26.23 9.39
C SER A 235 1.73 25.94 10.59
N ARG A 236 2.46 24.83 10.57
CA ARG A 236 3.37 24.40 11.65
C ARG A 236 4.82 24.76 11.40
N PHE A 237 5.14 25.29 10.21
CA PHE A 237 6.51 25.56 9.78
C PHE A 237 6.65 27.00 9.28
N ASP A 238 7.84 27.55 9.46
CA ASP A 238 8.19 28.86 8.89
C ASP A 238 8.42 28.76 7.37
N ARG A 239 8.90 27.59 6.92
CA ARG A 239 9.20 27.33 5.51
C ARG A 239 8.79 25.91 5.12
N VAL A 240 8.13 25.77 3.96
CA VAL A 240 7.72 24.49 3.39
C VAL A 240 8.20 24.39 1.95
N ILE A 241 8.85 23.27 1.60
CA ILE A 241 9.36 23.00 0.26
C ILE A 241 8.85 21.64 -0.20
N GLY A 242 7.97 21.62 -1.21
CA GLY A 242 7.55 20.39 -1.87
C GLY A 242 8.45 20.09 -3.08
N ILE A 243 8.79 18.83 -3.30
CA ILE A 243 9.52 18.35 -4.49
C ILE A 243 8.66 17.30 -5.17
N GLU A 244 8.36 17.49 -6.45
CA GLU A 244 7.49 16.58 -7.21
C GLU A 244 7.88 16.55 -8.68
N GLU A 245 7.88 15.36 -9.30
CA GLU A 245 8.22 15.16 -10.70
C GLU A 245 7.06 15.54 -11.65
N ASN A 246 5.82 15.30 -11.22
CA ASN A 246 4.63 15.58 -12.03
C ASN A 246 4.37 17.10 -12.10
N GLU A 247 4.72 17.73 -13.24
CA GLU A 247 4.58 19.17 -13.46
C GLU A 247 3.15 19.68 -13.21
N ARG A 248 2.10 18.90 -13.55
CA ARG A 248 0.70 19.31 -13.33
C ARG A 248 0.35 19.32 -11.84
N ALA A 249 0.87 18.38 -11.08
CA ALA A 249 0.73 18.37 -9.63
C ALA A 249 1.41 19.58 -9.01
N VAL A 250 2.63 19.89 -9.45
CA VAL A 250 3.38 21.08 -9.01
C VAL A 250 2.65 22.38 -9.36
N GLU A 251 2.12 22.51 -10.58
CA GLU A 251 1.33 23.69 -10.98
C GLU A 251 0.09 23.86 -10.11
N TYR A 252 -0.62 22.76 -9.80
CA TYR A 252 -1.75 22.81 -8.89
C TYR A 252 -1.31 23.24 -7.49
N ALA A 253 -0.25 22.62 -6.94
CA ALA A 253 0.27 22.94 -5.62
C ALA A 253 0.69 24.42 -5.53
N ARG A 254 1.38 24.95 -6.53
CA ARG A 254 1.79 26.38 -6.60
C ARG A 254 0.61 27.32 -6.62
N ARG A 255 -0.47 27.01 -7.34
CA ARG A 255 -1.68 27.84 -7.36
C ARG A 255 -2.38 27.91 -6.01
N MET A 256 -2.23 26.87 -5.21
CA MET A 256 -2.87 26.73 -3.90
C MET A 256 -1.93 27.06 -2.74
N ALA A 257 -0.68 27.41 -3.03
CA ALA A 257 0.37 27.62 -2.04
C ALA A 257 0.10 28.83 -1.14
N GLY A 258 0.34 28.64 0.15
CA GLY A 258 0.40 29.72 1.13
C GLY A 258 1.73 30.51 1.04
N PRO A 259 1.87 31.56 1.87
CA PRO A 259 3.02 32.48 1.78
C PRO A 259 4.37 31.84 2.15
N ASN A 260 4.36 30.76 2.92
CA ASN A 260 5.54 30.03 3.37
C ASN A 260 5.82 28.75 2.56
N GLU A 261 5.00 28.46 1.55
CA GLU A 261 5.11 27.26 0.72
C GLU A 261 5.81 27.55 -0.62
N SER A 262 6.66 26.64 -1.03
CA SER A 262 7.28 26.64 -2.34
C SER A 262 7.34 25.23 -2.92
N TYR A 263 7.26 25.09 -4.26
CA TYR A 263 7.25 23.79 -4.92
C TYR A 263 8.26 23.75 -6.07
N VAL A 264 9.12 22.71 -6.04
CA VAL A 264 10.19 22.46 -7.00
C VAL A 264 9.76 21.32 -7.93
N ALA A 265 9.68 21.61 -9.23
CA ALA A 265 9.42 20.59 -10.23
C ALA A 265 10.68 19.80 -10.55
N GLY A 266 10.57 18.49 -10.63
CA GLY A 266 11.61 17.56 -11.07
C GLY A 266 11.75 16.34 -10.17
N ASP A 267 12.51 15.37 -10.67
CA ASP A 267 12.85 14.14 -9.97
C ASP A 267 13.52 14.45 -8.61
N VAL A 268 13.01 13.82 -7.54
CA VAL A 268 13.54 13.98 -6.18
C VAL A 268 15.02 13.62 -6.12
N ALA A 269 15.49 12.59 -6.83
CA ALA A 269 16.90 12.22 -6.89
C ALA A 269 17.80 13.28 -7.55
N MET A 270 17.21 14.23 -8.28
CA MET A 270 17.94 15.35 -8.91
C MET A 270 17.83 16.66 -8.13
N ARG A 271 16.79 16.83 -7.31
CA ARG A 271 16.47 18.09 -6.65
C ARG A 271 16.77 18.13 -5.17
N LEU A 272 16.66 16.97 -4.48
CA LEU A 272 16.73 16.92 -3.03
C LEU A 272 18.05 17.44 -2.47
N GLY A 273 19.19 17.15 -3.13
CA GLY A 273 20.50 17.61 -2.69
C GLY A 273 20.61 19.13 -2.62
N ASP A 274 20.15 19.84 -3.68
CA ASP A 274 20.16 21.30 -3.74
C ASP A 274 19.19 21.90 -2.71
N VAL A 275 18.03 21.28 -2.53
CA VAL A 275 17.03 21.73 -1.53
C VAL A 275 17.59 21.57 -0.11
N LEU A 276 18.17 20.42 0.23
CA LEU A 276 18.79 20.19 1.54
C LEU A 276 19.95 21.15 1.81
N ALA A 277 20.77 21.50 0.78
CA ALA A 277 21.83 22.48 0.91
C ALA A 277 21.33 23.92 1.14
N SER A 278 20.05 24.22 0.83
CA SER A 278 19.44 25.54 0.97
C SER A 278 18.79 25.83 2.32
N VAL A 279 18.80 24.85 3.23
CA VAL A 279 18.11 24.90 4.54
C VAL A 279 19.05 24.49 5.68
N ALA A 280 18.66 24.84 6.91
CA ALA A 280 19.34 24.36 8.12
C ALA A 280 18.91 22.94 8.42
N ALA A 281 19.74 21.93 8.12
CA ALA A 281 19.39 20.52 8.26
C ALA A 281 18.90 20.16 9.67
N ARG A 282 19.52 20.73 10.72
CA ARG A 282 19.15 20.48 12.13
C ARG A 282 17.79 21.06 12.57
N GLU A 283 17.15 21.85 11.71
CA GLU A 283 15.82 22.43 11.91
C GLU A 283 14.83 21.94 10.87
N THR A 284 15.21 20.88 10.13
CA THR A 284 14.43 20.36 9.01
C THR A 284 13.78 19.01 9.35
N CYS A 285 12.46 18.95 9.18
CA CYS A 285 11.68 17.71 9.06
C CYS A 285 11.62 17.33 7.58
N LEU A 286 12.04 16.11 7.25
CA LEU A 286 11.93 15.56 5.91
C LEU A 286 10.82 14.50 5.89
N ILE A 287 9.78 14.72 5.10
CA ILE A 287 8.76 13.70 4.78
C ILE A 287 9.13 13.05 3.46
N LEU A 288 9.13 11.72 3.43
CA LEU A 288 9.31 10.88 2.24
C LEU A 288 8.03 10.08 2.02
N ASP A 289 7.41 10.23 0.86
CA ASP A 289 6.27 9.37 0.40
C ASP A 289 6.55 8.86 -1.01
N PRO A 290 7.60 8.01 -1.18
CA PRO A 290 8.04 7.57 -2.49
C PRO A 290 7.07 6.57 -3.12
N PRO A 291 7.14 6.35 -4.44
CA PRO A 291 6.46 5.24 -5.11
C PRO A 291 6.81 3.89 -4.47
N SER A 292 6.04 2.84 -4.80
CA SER A 292 6.24 1.47 -4.27
C SER A 292 7.64 0.89 -4.48
N ALA A 293 8.44 1.46 -5.36
CA ALA A 293 9.86 1.11 -5.55
C ALA A 293 10.77 1.60 -4.40
N GLY A 294 10.26 2.47 -3.50
CA GLY A 294 11.01 3.10 -2.42
C GLY A 294 11.89 4.27 -2.90
N ALA A 295 12.68 4.81 -1.99
CA ALA A 295 13.65 5.85 -2.32
C ALA A 295 14.84 5.27 -3.12
N SER A 296 15.38 6.05 -4.06
CA SER A 296 16.60 5.67 -4.76
C SER A 296 17.83 5.79 -3.86
N GLU A 297 18.89 5.04 -4.16
CA GLU A 297 20.18 5.13 -3.42
C GLU A 297 20.67 6.57 -3.32
N ARG A 298 20.55 7.33 -4.41
CA ARG A 298 20.97 8.74 -4.45
C ARG A 298 20.17 9.62 -3.47
N VAL A 299 18.89 9.38 -3.31
CA VAL A 299 18.06 10.09 -2.32
C VAL A 299 18.52 9.76 -0.90
N ILE A 300 18.77 8.48 -0.63
CA ILE A 300 19.31 8.03 0.66
C ILE A 300 20.69 8.68 0.95
N ASP A 301 21.59 8.73 -0.04
CA ASP A 301 22.91 9.35 0.10
C ASP A 301 22.81 10.86 0.42
N PHE A 302 21.90 11.60 -0.22
CA PHE A 302 21.65 13.00 0.10
C PHE A 302 21.16 13.18 1.54
N ILE A 303 20.26 12.31 2.00
CA ILE A 303 19.74 12.36 3.37
C ILE A 303 20.86 12.09 4.39
N LEU A 304 21.69 11.07 4.16
CA LEU A 304 22.81 10.74 5.05
C LEU A 304 23.90 11.82 5.02
N GLY A 305 24.10 12.49 3.89
CA GLY A 305 25.08 13.57 3.78
C GLY A 305 24.65 14.90 4.42
N ALA A 306 23.35 15.20 4.40
CA ALA A 306 22.79 16.43 4.96
C ALA A 306 22.35 16.31 6.42
N GLU A 307 21.99 15.10 6.86
CA GLU A 307 21.52 14.78 8.20
C GLU A 307 20.37 15.68 8.69
N PRO A 308 19.18 15.72 8.00
CA PRO A 308 18.02 16.43 8.52
C PRO A 308 17.66 15.94 9.94
N ALA A 309 17.10 16.83 10.75
CA ALA A 309 16.84 16.56 12.18
C ALA A 309 15.93 15.34 12.40
N GLU A 310 14.97 15.16 11.52
CA GLU A 310 14.03 14.04 11.56
C GLU A 310 13.57 13.65 10.15
N ILE A 311 13.21 12.37 10.03
CA ILE A 311 12.65 11.79 8.80
C ILE A 311 11.34 11.11 9.18
N ILE A 312 10.28 11.42 8.44
CA ILE A 312 9.01 10.70 8.48
C ILE A 312 8.86 10.00 7.14
N TYR A 313 8.91 8.67 7.14
CA TYR A 313 8.85 7.87 5.92
C TYR A 313 7.47 7.22 5.81
N VAL A 314 6.69 7.59 4.82
CA VAL A 314 5.41 6.95 4.44
C VAL A 314 5.70 5.93 3.34
N SER A 315 5.08 4.75 3.39
CA SER A 315 5.39 3.70 2.41
C SER A 315 4.27 2.70 2.24
N CYS A 316 3.84 2.51 1.00
CA CYS A 316 2.89 1.44 0.65
C CYS A 316 3.55 0.07 0.39
N ASN A 317 4.88 -0.07 0.57
CA ASN A 317 5.58 -1.33 0.34
C ASN A 317 6.60 -1.61 1.46
N PRO A 318 6.27 -2.51 2.40
CA PRO A 318 7.14 -2.83 3.51
C PRO A 318 8.52 -3.40 3.09
N ALA A 319 8.62 -4.04 1.93
CA ALA A 319 9.89 -4.63 1.48
C ALA A 319 10.89 -3.56 1.03
N THR A 320 10.43 -2.54 0.30
CA THR A 320 11.28 -1.41 -0.10
C THR A 320 11.59 -0.49 1.08
N LEU A 321 10.62 -0.28 1.97
CA LEU A 321 10.86 0.41 3.24
C LEU A 321 11.95 -0.30 4.07
N ALA A 322 11.88 -1.63 4.18
CA ALA A 322 12.87 -2.41 4.92
C ALA A 322 14.30 -2.22 4.35
N ARG A 323 14.43 -2.23 3.02
CA ARG A 323 15.70 -1.96 2.32
C ARG A 323 16.25 -0.57 2.67
N ASP A 324 15.40 0.44 2.60
CA ASP A 324 15.81 1.83 2.82
C ASP A 324 16.15 2.07 4.30
N LEU A 325 15.39 1.48 5.22
CA LEU A 325 15.66 1.55 6.66
C LEU A 325 16.93 0.80 7.06
N GLU A 326 17.32 -0.30 6.38
CA GLU A 326 18.60 -0.97 6.64
C GLU A 326 19.80 -0.01 6.48
N VAL A 327 19.67 0.98 5.59
CA VAL A 327 20.70 1.99 5.34
C VAL A 327 20.52 3.20 6.27
N LEU A 328 19.32 3.75 6.36
CA LEU A 328 19.03 4.93 7.18
C LEU A 328 19.29 4.70 8.68
N CYS A 329 18.98 3.52 9.20
CA CYS A 329 19.17 3.18 10.61
C CYS A 329 20.65 3.02 11.04
N LYS A 330 21.60 3.15 10.13
CA LYS A 330 23.03 3.26 10.48
C LYS A 330 23.34 4.64 11.10
N THR A 331 22.58 5.66 10.74
CA THR A 331 22.73 7.04 11.23
C THR A 331 21.56 7.46 12.12
N TYR A 332 20.35 7.06 11.77
CA TYR A 332 19.12 7.44 12.47
C TYR A 332 18.61 6.33 13.38
N LYS A 333 17.97 6.72 14.48
CA LYS A 333 17.25 5.80 15.36
C LYS A 333 15.80 5.72 14.92
N LEU A 334 15.33 4.50 14.57
CA LEU A 334 13.92 4.23 14.31
C LEU A 334 13.13 4.43 15.62
N ARG A 335 12.18 5.37 15.63
CA ARG A 335 11.38 5.72 16.81
C ARG A 335 10.04 5.01 16.87
N GLY A 336 9.42 4.72 15.72
CA GLY A 336 8.13 4.07 15.65
C GLY A 336 7.80 3.62 14.24
N VAL A 337 7.00 2.57 14.15
CA VAL A 337 6.39 2.07 12.90
C VAL A 337 4.91 1.94 13.14
N THR A 338 4.11 2.67 12.39
CA THR A 338 2.65 2.68 12.51
C THR A 338 2.03 2.14 11.23
N PRO A 339 1.51 0.90 11.20
CA PRO A 339 0.74 0.42 10.07
C PRO A 339 -0.58 1.18 9.94
N LEU A 340 -0.93 1.61 8.71
CA LEU A 340 -2.23 2.21 8.43
C LEU A 340 -2.97 1.38 7.38
N ASP A 341 -4.21 0.99 7.66
CA ASP A 341 -4.99 0.24 6.69
C ASP A 341 -5.68 1.18 5.67
N MET A 342 -4.89 1.69 4.73
CA MET A 342 -5.37 2.50 3.61
C MET A 342 -6.28 1.69 2.67
N PHE A 343 -6.11 0.37 2.63
CA PHE A 343 -6.71 -0.53 1.64
C PHE A 343 -7.44 -1.73 2.29
N PRO A 344 -8.51 -1.53 3.08
CA PRO A 344 -9.32 -2.63 3.61
C PRO A 344 -9.71 -3.65 2.54
N GLN A 345 -9.82 -4.92 2.92
CA GLN A 345 -10.19 -6.05 2.05
C GLN A 345 -9.10 -6.46 1.04
N THR A 346 -8.01 -5.73 0.93
CA THR A 346 -6.84 -6.07 0.09
C THR A 346 -5.65 -6.50 0.96
N ALA A 347 -4.59 -7.00 0.35
CA ALA A 347 -3.35 -7.35 1.05
C ALA A 347 -2.37 -6.16 1.19
N GLU A 348 -2.73 -4.99 0.70
CA GLU A 348 -1.91 -3.78 0.73
C GLU A 348 -2.03 -3.07 2.09
N ILE A 349 -0.97 -2.36 2.50
CA ILE A 349 -0.84 -1.60 3.75
C ILE A 349 -0.02 -0.33 3.47
N GLU A 350 -0.28 0.72 4.25
CA GLU A 350 0.53 1.93 4.31
C GLU A 350 1.32 1.97 5.60
#